data_1e40dc6d976c403a7a736728498aa470
#
_entry.id   1e40dc6d976c403a7a736728498aa470
#
_cell.length_a   1.000
_cell.length_b   1.000
_cell.length_c   1.000
_cell.angle_alpha   90.00
_cell.angle_beta   90.00
_cell.angle_gamma   90.00
#
_symmetry.space_group_name_H-M   'P 1'
#
loop_
_entity.id
_entity.type
_entity.pdbx_description
1 polymer ?
#
loop_
_entity_poly.entity_id
_entity_poly.type
_entity_poly.pdbx_seq_one_letter_code
_entity_poly.pdbx_strand_id
1 'polypeptide(L)'
;MAPTTRRLLIIPLALFVIGVLALTLWRASGFAPSAARSNSTAPASPSDPTIASSSTPPSSETSTTAVEPTTSTHRVLGVSIDGLNPQAITSLGPTGAPTFYRLMREGASTLNARTAREQTRTLPNHTGMLTGRRIDAHRGGHGVSFNSDKSRTTVHKAAGHYVASAFDVVHDQGGRTALFTAKEKFALYDRTWNLHGAPDEVGDDNGREKIDRFTVDTDNAELVTKLDGYLSADPGEFVFLHISLPDVTGHEYGFMGKRYLRAVQETDRLLGTVLDTITESPSLRNGTVVLVTADHGGKGPSHSEAQKLQNYRVPFFAWGSGIAAGHDLYDLNPSRQDPGDSRTTYGGPQPIRNGELANIATGLLGLPRVPGSEFDADQRLAVTG
;
A
#
# COMPACT_ATOMS: atom_id res chain seq x y z
N MET A 1 -12.03 -54.11 41.63
CA MET A 1 -10.57 -54.04 41.69
C MET A 1 -10.00 -54.94 40.60
N ALA A 2 -9.53 -54.33 39.52
CA ALA A 2 -8.73 -55.00 38.50
C ALA A 2 -7.81 -53.93 37.89
N PRO A 3 -6.51 -54.19 37.67
CA PRO A 3 -5.54 -53.19 37.30
C PRO A 3 -5.45 -53.02 35.77
N THR A 4 -5.38 -51.79 35.33
CA THR A 4 -5.24 -51.39 33.96
C THR A 4 -3.77 -51.43 33.52
N THR A 5 -3.47 -52.24 32.54
CA THR A 5 -2.14 -52.41 31.95
C THR A 5 -1.85 -51.34 30.91
N ARG A 6 -0.84 -50.50 31.12
CA ARG A 6 -0.28 -49.57 30.12
C ARG A 6 0.61 -50.34 29.15
N ARG A 7 0.32 -50.23 27.85
CA ARG A 7 1.24 -50.67 26.78
C ARG A 7 2.03 -49.49 26.28
N LEU A 8 3.36 -49.54 26.47
CA LEU A 8 4.33 -48.66 25.78
C LEU A 8 4.48 -49.17 24.34
N LEU A 9 4.35 -48.25 23.39
CA LEU A 9 4.73 -48.46 21.99
C LEU A 9 6.10 -47.85 21.78
N ILE A 10 7.09 -48.69 21.50
CA ILE A 10 8.45 -48.29 21.09
C ILE A 10 8.47 -48.31 19.57
N ILE A 11 8.83 -47.19 18.94
CA ILE A 11 9.07 -47.08 17.49
C ILE A 11 10.59 -46.94 17.28
N PRO A 12 11.20 -47.75 16.40
CA PRO A 12 12.64 -47.72 16.21
C PRO A 12 13.10 -46.60 15.26
N LEU A 13 14.25 -46.03 15.62
CA LEU A 13 15.06 -45.11 14.91
C LEU A 13 15.77 -45.79 13.73
N ALA A 14 15.54 -45.37 12.51
CA ALA A 14 16.33 -45.82 11.36
C ALA A 14 17.21 -44.69 10.85
N LEU A 15 18.50 -44.83 11.05
CA LEU A 15 19.60 -44.07 10.42
C LEU A 15 19.66 -44.41 8.92
N PHE A 16 19.82 -43.37 8.08
CA PHE A 16 20.40 -43.52 6.74
C PHE A 16 21.44 -42.44 6.54
N VAL A 17 22.69 -42.89 6.48
CA VAL A 17 23.89 -42.15 6.08
C VAL A 17 24.34 -42.71 4.72
N ILE A 18 25.07 -41.92 3.90
CA ILE A 18 25.83 -42.23 2.68
C ILE A 18 25.11 -41.66 1.42
N GLY A 19 25.78 -40.86 0.62
CA GLY A 19 27.11 -40.69 0.06
C GLY A 19 27.22 -39.47 -0.83
N VAL A 20 28.25 -38.74 -0.66
CA VAL A 20 29.53 -38.64 -1.36
C VAL A 20 29.47 -38.19 -2.83
N LEU A 21 30.09 -37.01 -3.01
CA LEU A 21 30.89 -36.43 -4.12
C LEU A 21 30.60 -36.84 -5.57
N ALA A 22 30.44 -35.80 -6.41
CA ALA A 22 31.09 -35.72 -7.71
C ALA A 22 31.42 -34.24 -8.08
N LEU A 23 32.69 -33.88 -7.97
CA LEU A 23 33.31 -32.75 -8.65
C LEU A 23 33.38 -33.06 -10.17
N THR A 24 32.99 -32.10 -11.00
CA THR A 24 33.59 -31.97 -12.34
C THR A 24 33.79 -30.50 -12.69
N LEU A 25 35.07 -30.18 -12.77
CA LEU A 25 35.66 -28.98 -13.42
C LEU A 25 35.23 -28.90 -14.88
N TRP A 26 34.85 -27.72 -15.35
CA TRP A 26 35.02 -27.35 -16.73
C TRP A 26 35.65 -25.96 -16.89
N ARG A 27 36.65 -25.98 -17.75
CA ARG A 27 37.62 -24.93 -18.01
C ARG A 27 37.05 -23.75 -18.77
N ALA A 28 37.65 -22.63 -18.48
CA ALA A 28 37.60 -21.37 -19.22
C ALA A 28 38.09 -21.53 -20.68
N SER A 29 37.46 -20.81 -21.58
CA SER A 29 38.07 -20.36 -22.81
C SER A 29 37.62 -18.92 -23.06
N GLY A 30 38.62 -18.05 -23.03
CA GLY A 30 38.49 -16.64 -23.23
C GLY A 30 38.38 -16.27 -24.72
N PHE A 31 37.79 -15.12 -24.96
CA PHE A 31 38.11 -14.28 -26.11
C PHE A 31 38.09 -12.82 -25.65
N ALA A 32 39.22 -12.16 -25.87
CA ALA A 32 39.44 -10.75 -25.59
C ALA A 32 39.15 -9.90 -26.86
N PRO A 33 39.08 -8.57 -26.71
CA PRO A 33 38.37 -7.69 -27.63
C PRO A 33 39.25 -7.16 -28.76
N SER A 34 38.63 -6.79 -29.86
CA SER A 34 39.25 -6.02 -30.92
C SER A 34 38.77 -4.57 -30.89
N ALA A 35 39.72 -3.66 -30.68
CA ALA A 35 39.58 -2.24 -30.84
C ALA A 35 39.74 -1.85 -32.31
N ALA A 36 38.88 -0.99 -32.83
CA ALA A 36 39.12 -0.25 -34.04
C ALA A 36 38.83 1.23 -33.82
N ARG A 37 39.91 2.02 -33.84
CA ARG A 37 39.88 3.49 -33.96
C ARG A 37 39.63 3.84 -35.43
N SER A 38 38.86 4.90 -35.70
CA SER A 38 39.11 5.76 -36.85
C SER A 38 38.74 7.21 -36.55
N ASN A 39 39.75 8.06 -36.73
CA ASN A 39 39.69 9.54 -36.75
C ASN A 39 38.96 10.03 -38.00
N SER A 40 38.31 11.19 -37.90
CA SER A 40 38.39 12.25 -38.93
C SER A 40 37.69 13.52 -38.42
N THR A 41 38.49 14.50 -38.08
CA THR A 41 38.69 15.85 -38.59
C THR A 41 37.45 16.71 -38.86
N ALA A 42 37.46 17.86 -38.15
CA ALA A 42 36.71 19.07 -38.46
C ALA A 42 37.38 19.83 -39.65
N PRO A 43 36.68 20.80 -40.26
CA PRO A 43 37.13 22.18 -40.12
C PRO A 43 36.00 23.27 -40.02
N ALA A 44 36.34 24.25 -39.22
CA ALA A 44 36.29 25.73 -39.34
C ALA A 44 35.10 26.47 -40.01
N SER A 45 34.65 27.46 -39.23
CA SER A 45 33.86 28.64 -39.62
C SER A 45 34.51 29.53 -40.70
N PRO A 46 33.77 30.48 -41.30
CA PRO A 46 33.88 31.85 -40.81
C PRO A 46 32.61 32.78 -40.88
N SER A 47 32.64 33.74 -39.94
CA SER A 47 32.36 35.18 -40.02
C SER A 47 30.98 35.74 -40.38
N ASP A 48 30.54 36.61 -39.44
CA ASP A 48 29.59 37.74 -39.50
C ASP A 48 29.72 38.69 -40.71
N PRO A 49 28.69 39.56 -40.99
CA PRO A 49 28.53 40.81 -40.25
C PRO A 49 27.11 41.31 -40.03
N THR A 50 26.93 41.99 -38.87
CA THR A 50 26.15 43.15 -38.46
C THR A 50 25.33 43.89 -39.52
N ILE A 51 24.03 44.19 -39.22
CA ILE A 51 23.38 45.48 -39.39
C ILE A 51 22.26 45.66 -38.36
N ALA A 52 22.28 46.78 -37.66
CA ALA A 52 21.28 47.29 -36.74
C ALA A 52 20.05 47.88 -37.46
N SER A 53 18.87 47.68 -36.89
CA SER A 53 17.74 48.60 -37.04
C SER A 53 16.80 48.53 -35.85
N SER A 54 16.68 49.64 -35.20
CA SER A 54 15.79 49.95 -34.11
C SER A 54 14.32 50.01 -34.55
N SER A 55 13.42 49.29 -33.83
CA SER A 55 12.01 49.65 -33.77
C SER A 55 11.43 49.21 -32.42
N THR A 56 10.95 50.20 -31.70
CA THR A 56 10.23 50.09 -30.43
C THR A 56 8.92 49.31 -30.64
N PRO A 57 8.62 48.26 -29.86
CA PRO A 57 7.29 47.68 -29.84
C PRO A 57 6.40 48.31 -28.78
N PRO A 58 5.06 48.32 -28.99
CA PRO A 58 4.11 48.86 -28.03
C PRO A 58 4.01 48.00 -26.77
N SER A 59 3.79 48.65 -25.63
CA SER A 59 3.49 48.01 -24.34
C SER A 59 2.29 47.08 -24.46
N SER A 60 2.53 45.80 -24.40
CA SER A 60 1.50 44.79 -24.14
C SER A 60 1.37 44.66 -22.63
N GLU A 61 0.23 45.04 -22.11
CA GLU A 61 -0.16 44.68 -20.74
C GLU A 61 -0.19 43.19 -20.63
N THR A 62 0.81 42.63 -19.93
CA THR A 62 0.83 41.20 -19.55
C THR A 62 -0.20 41.03 -18.47
N SER A 63 -1.38 40.53 -18.83
CA SER A 63 -2.28 39.91 -17.88
C SER A 63 -1.54 38.76 -17.20
N THR A 64 -1.04 39.02 -16.02
CA THR A 64 -0.54 37.95 -15.13
C THR A 64 -1.75 37.16 -14.69
N THR A 65 -2.06 36.09 -15.43
CA THR A 65 -2.96 35.05 -14.94
C THR A 65 -2.25 34.49 -13.71
N ALA A 66 -2.81 34.75 -12.53
CA ALA A 66 -2.37 34.12 -11.32
C ALA A 66 -2.53 32.59 -11.55
N VAL A 67 -1.41 31.88 -11.71
CA VAL A 67 -1.40 30.42 -11.66
C VAL A 67 -1.80 30.09 -10.22
N GLU A 68 -3.02 29.60 -10.05
CA GLU A 68 -3.43 28.98 -8.80
C GLU A 68 -2.34 27.97 -8.41
N PRO A 69 -1.85 27.99 -7.17
CA PRO A 69 -0.83 27.04 -6.74
C PRO A 69 -1.41 25.64 -6.88
N THR A 70 -0.93 24.89 -7.86
CA THR A 70 -1.18 23.45 -7.93
C THR A 70 -0.66 22.87 -6.63
N THR A 71 -1.56 22.47 -5.73
CA THR A 71 -1.21 21.82 -4.48
C THR A 71 -0.57 20.48 -4.84
N SER A 72 0.77 20.42 -4.81
CA SER A 72 1.47 19.17 -5.02
C SER A 72 1.34 18.30 -3.76
N THR A 73 1.00 17.05 -3.90
CA THR A 73 1.02 16.09 -2.79
C THR A 73 2.48 15.77 -2.46
N HIS A 74 2.85 15.99 -1.21
CA HIS A 74 4.20 15.72 -0.71
C HIS A 74 4.24 14.46 0.16
N ARG A 75 3.06 14.00 0.61
CA ARG A 75 2.94 12.87 1.51
C ARG A 75 1.63 12.12 1.32
N VAL A 76 1.73 10.81 1.39
CA VAL A 76 0.55 9.93 1.43
C VAL A 76 0.59 9.10 2.70
N LEU A 77 -0.50 9.17 3.47
CA LEU A 77 -0.79 8.29 4.58
C LEU A 77 -1.81 7.23 4.15
N GLY A 78 -1.37 6.01 3.92
CA GLY A 78 -2.24 4.85 3.74
C GLY A 78 -2.72 4.33 5.09
N VAL A 79 -4.02 4.19 5.28
CA VAL A 79 -4.61 3.64 6.50
C VAL A 79 -5.41 2.40 6.16
N SER A 80 -5.07 1.28 6.77
CA SER A 80 -5.89 0.06 6.72
C SER A 80 -6.54 -0.21 8.06
N ILE A 81 -7.87 -0.34 8.05
CA ILE A 81 -8.65 -0.69 9.22
C ILE A 81 -9.09 -2.14 9.08
N ASP A 82 -8.39 -3.03 9.79
CA ASP A 82 -8.56 -4.48 9.72
C ASP A 82 -9.98 -4.89 10.10
N GLY A 83 -10.64 -5.61 9.20
CA GLY A 83 -11.97 -6.14 9.42
C GLY A 83 -13.11 -5.10 9.37
N LEU A 84 -12.91 -3.91 8.78
CA LEU A 84 -13.93 -2.88 8.71
C LEU A 84 -15.00 -3.20 7.65
N ASN A 85 -16.17 -3.62 8.12
CA ASN A 85 -17.34 -3.76 7.28
C ASN A 85 -18.00 -2.40 7.04
N PRO A 86 -18.16 -1.93 5.76
CA PRO A 86 -18.76 -0.61 5.49
C PRO A 86 -20.20 -0.47 6.02
N GLN A 87 -20.93 -1.58 6.21
CA GLN A 87 -22.26 -1.54 6.83
C GLN A 87 -22.20 -1.10 8.30
N ALA A 88 -21.06 -1.26 8.98
CA ALA A 88 -20.91 -0.74 10.34
C ALA A 88 -20.94 0.80 10.36
N ILE A 89 -20.28 1.44 9.39
CA ILE A 89 -20.28 2.90 9.24
C ILE A 89 -21.71 3.42 9.06
N THR A 90 -22.45 2.82 8.13
CA THR A 90 -23.85 3.23 7.87
C THR A 90 -24.78 2.93 9.03
N SER A 91 -24.56 1.83 9.77
CA SER A 91 -25.35 1.48 10.96
C SER A 91 -25.11 2.41 12.13
N LEU A 92 -23.90 2.96 12.27
CA LEU A 92 -23.55 3.93 13.29
C LEU A 92 -24.04 5.34 12.96
N GLY A 93 -24.14 5.66 11.66
CA GLY A 93 -24.54 6.98 11.19
C GLY A 93 -23.55 8.10 11.53
N PRO A 94 -23.85 9.34 11.15
CA PRO A 94 -22.92 10.48 11.31
C PRO A 94 -22.62 10.83 12.76
N THR A 95 -23.52 10.50 13.70
CA THR A 95 -23.30 10.73 15.14
C THR A 95 -22.38 9.67 15.74
N GLY A 96 -22.49 8.41 15.28
CA GLY A 96 -21.72 7.30 15.82
C GLY A 96 -20.39 7.06 15.13
N ALA A 97 -20.17 7.63 13.94
CA ALA A 97 -18.95 7.52 13.16
C ALA A 97 -18.60 8.84 12.45
N PRO A 98 -18.46 9.96 13.20
CA PRO A 98 -18.33 11.31 12.63
C PRO A 98 -17.13 11.48 11.72
N THR A 99 -16.03 10.79 11.97
CA THR A 99 -14.79 10.87 11.18
C THR A 99 -14.96 10.21 9.81
N PHE A 100 -15.59 9.04 9.72
CA PHE A 100 -15.89 8.43 8.41
C PHE A 100 -16.85 9.31 7.60
N TYR A 101 -17.84 9.95 8.25
CA TYR A 101 -18.72 10.90 7.58
C TYR A 101 -18.01 12.22 7.21
N ARG A 102 -16.97 12.62 7.96
CA ARG A 102 -16.06 13.71 7.55
C ARG A 102 -15.30 13.33 6.29
N LEU A 103 -14.71 12.13 6.21
CA LEU A 103 -14.02 11.64 5.02
C LEU A 103 -14.93 11.62 3.79
N MET A 104 -16.19 11.18 3.93
CA MET A 104 -17.16 11.21 2.83
C MET A 104 -17.54 12.61 2.40
N ARG A 105 -17.65 13.55 3.30
CA ARG A 105 -18.06 14.93 3.01
C ARG A 105 -16.92 15.77 2.44
N GLU A 106 -15.70 15.58 2.94
CA GLU A 106 -14.53 16.39 2.65
C GLU A 106 -13.57 15.73 1.66
N GLY A 107 -13.84 14.51 1.25
CA GLY A 107 -13.01 13.72 0.33
C GLY A 107 -13.83 12.97 -0.71
N ALA A 108 -13.17 12.12 -1.47
CA ALA A 108 -13.77 11.18 -2.41
C ALA A 108 -13.84 9.78 -1.79
N SER A 109 -14.96 9.08 -1.95
CA SER A 109 -15.14 7.82 -1.24
C SER A 109 -16.07 6.85 -1.95
N THR A 110 -15.96 5.57 -1.61
CA THR A 110 -17.00 4.58 -1.86
C THR A 110 -17.10 3.59 -0.69
N LEU A 111 -18.30 3.15 -0.39
CA LEU A 111 -18.55 2.07 0.57
C LEU A 111 -18.66 0.70 -0.14
N ASN A 112 -18.32 0.64 -1.43
CA ASN A 112 -18.51 -0.54 -2.26
C ASN A 112 -17.27 -0.98 -3.03
N ALA A 113 -16.08 -0.73 -2.48
CA ALA A 113 -14.83 -1.29 -2.98
C ALA A 113 -14.72 -2.81 -2.70
N ARG A 114 -13.74 -3.46 -3.29
CA ARG A 114 -13.51 -4.91 -3.19
C ARG A 114 -12.12 -5.23 -2.68
N THR A 115 -12.03 -6.34 -1.93
CA THR A 115 -10.76 -7.00 -1.60
C THR A 115 -10.19 -7.75 -2.80
N ALA A 116 -9.03 -8.37 -2.63
CA ALA A 116 -8.60 -9.45 -3.50
C ALA A 116 -9.68 -10.55 -3.56
N ARG A 117 -9.85 -11.11 -4.77
CA ARG A 117 -10.91 -12.09 -5.01
C ARG A 117 -10.65 -13.42 -4.29
N GLU A 118 -9.39 -13.80 -4.14
CA GLU A 118 -8.99 -15.14 -3.69
C GLU A 118 -9.28 -15.36 -2.20
N GLN A 119 -9.01 -14.36 -1.36
CA GLN A 119 -9.10 -14.49 0.09
C GLN A 119 -9.50 -13.17 0.75
N THR A 120 -10.21 -13.30 1.86
CA THR A 120 -10.58 -12.21 2.76
C THR A 120 -9.84 -12.39 4.08
N ARG A 121 -8.50 -12.22 4.04
CA ARG A 121 -7.60 -12.41 5.18
C ARG A 121 -6.57 -11.29 5.25
N THR A 122 -6.05 -11.04 6.45
CA THR A 122 -5.17 -9.92 6.76
C THR A 122 -3.91 -9.87 5.88
N LEU A 123 -2.96 -10.78 6.04
CA LEU A 123 -1.68 -10.70 5.30
C LEU A 123 -1.85 -10.73 3.78
N PRO A 124 -2.72 -11.58 3.18
CA PRO A 124 -2.94 -11.57 1.75
C PRO A 124 -3.40 -10.21 1.21
N ASN A 125 -4.39 -9.58 1.85
CA ASN A 125 -4.93 -8.30 1.35
C ASN A 125 -4.00 -7.11 1.65
N HIS A 126 -3.34 -7.08 2.81
CA HIS A 126 -2.35 -6.05 3.08
C HIS A 126 -1.15 -6.13 2.13
N THR A 127 -0.67 -7.35 1.79
CA THR A 127 0.34 -7.49 0.76
C THR A 127 -0.15 -6.94 -0.59
N GLY A 128 -1.42 -7.19 -0.94
CA GLY A 128 -2.05 -6.59 -2.13
C GLY A 128 -2.08 -5.06 -2.08
N MET A 129 -2.43 -4.46 -0.93
CA MET A 129 -2.43 -3.00 -0.74
C MET A 129 -1.05 -2.36 -0.90
N LEU A 130 0.00 -3.05 -0.48
CA LEU A 130 1.38 -2.55 -0.53
C LEU A 130 2.05 -2.78 -1.88
N THR A 131 1.57 -3.75 -2.68
CA THR A 131 2.23 -4.19 -3.93
C THR A 131 1.40 -3.94 -5.19
N GLY A 132 0.12 -3.59 -5.06
CA GLY A 132 -0.79 -3.47 -6.21
C GLY A 132 -1.05 -4.78 -6.95
N ARG A 133 -0.80 -5.95 -6.31
CA ARG A 133 -0.89 -7.28 -6.93
C ARG A 133 -2.01 -8.12 -6.35
N ARG A 134 -2.54 -9.04 -7.17
CA ARG A 134 -3.40 -10.14 -6.68
C ARG A 134 -2.60 -11.12 -5.80
N ILE A 135 -3.29 -12.11 -5.23
CA ILE A 135 -2.67 -13.12 -4.36
C ILE A 135 -2.00 -14.24 -5.15
N ASP A 136 -2.62 -14.71 -6.23
CA ASP A 136 -2.19 -15.91 -6.98
C ASP A 136 -0.84 -15.69 -7.70
N ALA A 137 0.25 -16.28 -7.16
CA ALA A 137 1.60 -16.19 -7.72
C ALA A 137 1.71 -16.72 -9.15
N HIS A 138 0.93 -17.75 -9.52
CA HIS A 138 0.95 -18.31 -10.88
C HIS A 138 0.39 -17.33 -11.93
N ARG A 139 -0.26 -16.26 -11.49
CA ARG A 139 -0.82 -15.20 -12.33
C ARG A 139 -0.17 -13.85 -12.08
N GLY A 140 1.09 -13.83 -11.64
CA GLY A 140 1.83 -12.59 -11.38
C GLY A 140 1.56 -11.95 -10.02
N GLY A 141 0.82 -12.63 -9.16
CA GLY A 141 0.51 -12.16 -7.82
C GLY A 141 1.66 -12.27 -6.83
N HIS A 142 1.47 -11.74 -5.65
CA HIS A 142 2.48 -11.69 -4.59
C HIS A 142 2.66 -13.01 -3.80
N GLY A 143 1.82 -14.03 -4.03
CA GLY A 143 1.97 -15.38 -3.46
C GLY A 143 1.68 -15.54 -1.96
N VAL A 144 1.45 -14.46 -1.22
CA VAL A 144 1.12 -14.53 0.22
C VAL A 144 -0.31 -15.01 0.38
N SER A 145 -0.49 -16.31 0.59
CA SER A 145 -1.78 -16.97 0.82
C SER A 145 -1.97 -17.42 2.28
N PHE A 146 -0.95 -17.28 3.12
CA PHE A 146 -0.95 -17.57 4.55
C PHE A 146 -1.31 -16.32 5.36
N ASN A 147 -1.77 -16.50 6.62
CA ASN A 147 -2.18 -15.42 7.52
C ASN A 147 -1.44 -15.43 8.87
N SER A 148 -0.25 -16.03 8.91
CA SER A 148 0.63 -16.01 10.10
C SER A 148 2.09 -15.91 9.67
N ASP A 149 2.93 -15.27 10.48
CA ASP A 149 4.37 -15.13 10.23
C ASP A 149 5.22 -16.25 10.88
N LYS A 150 4.61 -17.40 11.21
CA LYS A 150 5.29 -18.52 11.88
C LYS A 150 6.47 -19.10 11.09
N SER A 151 6.38 -19.10 9.77
CA SER A 151 7.43 -19.63 8.88
C SER A 151 8.61 -18.68 8.71
N ARG A 152 8.47 -17.40 9.15
CA ARG A 152 9.45 -16.33 8.91
C ARG A 152 9.91 -16.25 7.45
N THR A 153 8.99 -16.49 6.53
CA THR A 153 9.22 -16.36 5.08
C THR A 153 9.22 -14.88 4.66
N THR A 154 9.40 -14.60 3.37
CA THR A 154 9.27 -13.27 2.76
C THR A 154 8.21 -13.28 1.68
N VAL A 155 7.74 -12.10 1.27
CA VAL A 155 6.85 -11.95 0.11
C VAL A 155 7.55 -12.44 -1.15
N HIS A 156 8.84 -12.12 -1.32
CA HIS A 156 9.64 -12.58 -2.46
C HIS A 156 9.68 -14.11 -2.57
N LYS A 157 9.88 -14.79 -1.43
CA LYS A 157 9.88 -16.26 -1.39
C LYS A 157 8.50 -16.85 -1.69
N ALA A 158 7.43 -16.20 -1.22
CA ALA A 158 6.07 -16.61 -1.49
C ALA A 158 5.71 -16.49 -2.99
N ALA A 159 6.20 -15.46 -3.65
CA ALA A 159 6.01 -15.21 -5.08
C ALA A 159 6.95 -16.04 -5.98
N GLY A 160 8.11 -16.46 -5.46
CA GLY A 160 9.17 -17.10 -6.23
C GLY A 160 10.06 -16.12 -7.01
N HIS A 161 9.89 -14.82 -6.82
CA HIS A 161 10.67 -13.75 -7.41
C HIS A 161 10.61 -12.49 -6.54
N TYR A 162 11.42 -11.47 -6.86
CA TYR A 162 11.33 -10.18 -6.18
C TYR A 162 9.97 -9.53 -6.42
N VAL A 163 9.34 -9.02 -5.37
CA VAL A 163 8.07 -8.30 -5.39
C VAL A 163 8.31 -6.91 -4.81
N ALA A 164 8.28 -5.90 -5.66
CA ALA A 164 8.35 -4.52 -5.24
C ALA A 164 7.06 -4.08 -4.54
N SER A 165 7.16 -3.09 -3.70
CA SER A 165 6.07 -2.44 -2.95
C SER A 165 6.07 -0.92 -3.17
N ALA A 166 5.08 -0.23 -2.62
CA ALA A 166 5.09 1.22 -2.57
C ALA A 166 6.27 1.76 -1.74
N PHE A 167 6.74 1.01 -0.74
CA PHE A 167 7.95 1.37 0.01
C PHE A 167 9.19 1.40 -0.89
N ASP A 168 9.37 0.37 -1.76
CA ASP A 168 10.47 0.36 -2.73
C ASP A 168 10.42 1.59 -3.63
N VAL A 169 9.27 1.85 -4.25
CA VAL A 169 9.13 2.94 -5.22
C VAL A 169 9.45 4.30 -4.60
N VAL A 170 8.99 4.55 -3.38
CA VAL A 170 9.25 5.82 -2.69
C VAL A 170 10.71 5.92 -2.26
N HIS A 171 11.25 4.88 -1.65
CA HIS A 171 12.61 4.86 -1.13
C HIS A 171 13.64 4.90 -2.27
N ASP A 172 13.43 4.16 -3.36
CA ASP A 172 14.29 4.16 -4.56
C ASP A 172 14.39 5.53 -5.25
N GLN A 173 13.46 6.44 -4.95
CA GLN A 173 13.47 7.82 -5.43
C GLN A 173 13.96 8.81 -4.37
N GLY A 174 14.59 8.33 -3.30
CA GLY A 174 15.15 9.13 -2.22
C GLY A 174 14.14 9.63 -1.19
N GLY A 175 12.89 9.13 -1.23
CA GLY A 175 11.87 9.42 -0.22
C GLY A 175 12.00 8.50 0.98
N ARG A 176 11.43 8.91 2.11
CA ARG A 176 11.38 8.14 3.35
C ARG A 176 10.02 7.50 3.56
N THR A 177 10.01 6.33 4.20
CA THR A 177 8.82 5.54 4.39
C THR A 177 8.64 5.10 5.85
N ALA A 178 7.40 4.78 6.23
CA ALA A 178 7.13 4.27 7.56
C ALA A 178 5.97 3.28 7.57
N LEU A 179 6.06 2.28 8.45
CA LEU A 179 5.00 1.30 8.70
C LEU A 179 4.70 1.24 10.20
N PHE A 180 3.47 1.62 10.57
CA PHE A 180 2.92 1.50 11.91
C PHE A 180 1.83 0.43 11.92
N THR A 181 1.93 -0.57 12.80
CA THR A 181 0.99 -1.69 12.78
C THR A 181 0.61 -2.19 14.17
N ALA A 182 -0.68 -2.55 14.30
CA ALA A 182 -1.20 -3.16 15.52
C ALA A 182 -1.11 -4.70 15.54
N LYS A 183 -0.39 -5.32 14.59
CA LYS A 183 -0.21 -6.79 14.57
C LYS A 183 1.25 -7.18 14.29
N GLU A 184 1.84 -8.00 15.17
CA GLU A 184 3.21 -8.51 15.08
C GLU A 184 3.51 -9.27 13.77
N LYS A 185 2.50 -9.91 13.16
CA LYS A 185 2.69 -10.65 11.90
C LYS A 185 3.10 -9.80 10.71
N PHE A 186 3.01 -8.46 10.81
CA PHE A 186 3.54 -7.51 9.84
C PHE A 186 5.08 -7.44 9.81
N ALA A 187 5.77 -8.09 10.75
CA ALA A 187 7.21 -8.36 10.65
C ALA A 187 7.59 -9.10 9.34
N LEU A 188 6.61 -9.71 8.66
CA LEU A 188 6.76 -10.20 7.28
C LEU A 188 7.27 -9.09 6.34
N TYR A 189 6.73 -7.86 6.44
CA TYR A 189 7.03 -6.75 5.54
C TYR A 189 8.40 -6.14 5.84
N ASP A 190 8.69 -5.88 7.12
CA ASP A 190 10.00 -5.43 7.58
C ASP A 190 11.10 -6.40 7.11
N ARG A 191 10.93 -7.67 7.35
CA ARG A 191 11.87 -8.70 6.88
C ARG A 191 11.97 -8.75 5.35
N THR A 192 10.86 -8.54 4.63
CA THR A 192 10.84 -8.61 3.17
C THR A 192 11.61 -7.47 2.55
N TRP A 193 11.30 -6.24 2.93
CA TRP A 193 11.80 -5.05 2.23
C TRP A 193 12.98 -4.37 2.91
N ASN A 194 13.25 -4.67 4.20
CA ASN A 194 14.46 -4.19 4.86
C ASN A 194 15.62 -5.20 4.76
N LEU A 195 15.42 -6.46 5.22
CA LEU A 195 16.50 -7.44 5.23
C LEU A 195 16.79 -8.05 3.84
N HIS A 196 15.79 -8.11 2.99
CA HIS A 196 15.86 -8.74 1.67
C HIS A 196 15.45 -7.81 0.53
N GLY A 197 15.53 -6.50 0.75
CA GLY A 197 15.28 -5.48 -0.26
C GLY A 197 16.27 -5.55 -1.42
N ALA A 198 15.84 -5.09 -2.60
CA ALA A 198 16.74 -4.87 -3.73
C ALA A 198 17.59 -3.61 -3.52
N PRO A 199 18.76 -3.49 -4.14
CA PRO A 199 19.54 -2.27 -4.12
C PRO A 199 18.73 -1.06 -4.60
N ASP A 200 19.00 0.12 -4.05
CA ASP A 200 18.42 1.37 -4.53
C ASP A 200 18.92 1.73 -5.91
N GLU A 201 18.06 2.39 -6.68
CA GLU A 201 18.44 3.03 -7.93
C GLU A 201 18.94 4.48 -7.69
N VAL A 202 18.51 5.11 -6.58
CA VAL A 202 18.86 6.47 -6.18
C VAL A 202 19.15 6.48 -4.68
N GLY A 203 20.33 7.00 -4.29
CA GLY A 203 20.73 7.09 -2.88
C GLY A 203 21.94 6.21 -2.55
N ASP A 204 22.44 6.36 -1.33
CA ASP A 204 23.72 5.76 -0.89
C ASP A 204 23.54 4.59 0.08
N ASP A 205 22.32 4.29 0.51
CA ASP A 205 22.07 3.30 1.56
C ASP A 205 21.98 1.85 1.08
N ASN A 206 22.12 1.62 -0.23
CA ASN A 206 22.09 0.33 -0.93
C ASN A 206 20.72 -0.42 -0.91
N GLY A 207 19.64 0.24 -0.55
CA GLY A 207 18.28 -0.21 -0.72
C GLY A 207 17.83 -1.37 0.16
N ARG A 208 18.47 -1.59 1.28
CA ARG A 208 18.07 -2.66 2.19
C ARG A 208 17.03 -2.25 3.22
N GLU A 209 16.90 -0.96 3.47
CA GLU A 209 16.00 -0.41 4.49
C GLU A 209 14.87 0.39 3.85
N LYS A 210 14.09 -0.28 2.97
CA LYS A 210 12.95 0.34 2.26
C LYS A 210 11.84 0.86 3.18
N ILE A 211 11.85 0.47 4.46
CA ILE A 211 10.97 0.97 5.50
C ILE A 211 11.84 1.59 6.59
N ASP A 212 12.04 2.91 6.52
CA ASP A 212 12.92 3.66 7.44
C ASP A 212 12.41 3.60 8.90
N ARG A 213 11.10 3.50 9.06
CA ARG A 213 10.47 3.38 10.39
C ARG A 213 9.49 2.23 10.44
N PHE A 214 9.82 1.16 11.15
CA PHE A 214 8.90 0.08 11.47
C PHE A 214 8.50 0.13 12.95
N THR A 215 7.21 0.27 13.23
CA THR A 215 6.68 0.35 14.60
C THR A 215 5.53 -0.64 14.78
N VAL A 216 5.66 -1.49 15.78
CA VAL A 216 4.60 -2.42 16.20
C VAL A 216 4.12 -2.03 17.58
N ASP A 217 2.81 -1.87 17.74
CA ASP A 217 2.15 -1.76 19.03
C ASP A 217 0.74 -2.33 18.94
N THR A 218 0.45 -3.34 19.75
CA THR A 218 -0.85 -4.00 19.74
C THR A 218 -1.97 -3.17 20.39
N ASP A 219 -1.62 -2.15 21.16
CA ASP A 219 -2.55 -1.12 21.61
C ASP A 219 -2.72 -0.07 20.50
N ASN A 220 -3.92 0.01 19.94
CA ASN A 220 -4.19 0.89 18.81
C ASN A 220 -4.14 2.38 19.19
N ALA A 221 -4.45 2.74 20.43
CA ALA A 221 -4.38 4.13 20.91
C ALA A 221 -2.92 4.56 21.08
N GLU A 222 -2.07 3.72 21.68
CA GLU A 222 -0.64 3.95 21.78
C GLU A 222 0.03 3.99 20.39
N LEU A 223 -0.39 3.12 19.47
CA LEU A 223 0.10 3.13 18.10
C LEU A 223 -0.20 4.46 17.39
N VAL A 224 -1.43 4.98 17.54
CA VAL A 224 -1.84 6.28 16.98
C VAL A 224 -1.05 7.41 17.64
N THR A 225 -0.84 7.37 18.96
CA THR A 225 0.00 8.37 19.66
C THR A 225 1.43 8.39 19.10
N LYS A 226 2.02 7.21 18.83
CA LYS A 226 3.34 7.11 18.21
C LYS A 226 3.36 7.64 16.78
N LEU A 227 2.30 7.39 16.01
CA LEU A 227 2.14 7.95 14.68
C LEU A 227 2.01 9.47 14.72
N ASP A 228 1.20 10.03 15.62
CA ASP A 228 1.02 11.49 15.76
C ASP A 228 2.35 12.18 16.10
N GLY A 229 3.14 11.58 17.01
CA GLY A 229 4.49 12.05 17.30
C GLY A 229 5.42 12.03 16.08
N TYR A 230 5.32 10.97 15.25
CA TYR A 230 6.08 10.85 14.01
C TYR A 230 5.64 11.88 12.96
N LEU A 231 4.32 12.05 12.75
CA LEU A 231 3.76 13.03 11.81
C LEU A 231 4.13 14.46 12.21
N SER A 232 4.15 14.77 13.50
CA SER A 232 4.47 16.10 14.02
C SER A 232 5.95 16.46 13.97
N ALA A 233 6.84 15.48 13.82
CA ALA A 233 8.29 15.69 13.77
C ALA A 233 8.75 15.93 12.33
N ASP A 234 9.12 14.90 11.62
CA ASP A 234 9.62 14.95 10.24
C ASP A 234 9.21 13.66 9.51
N PRO A 235 7.92 13.53 9.13
CA PRO A 235 7.41 12.31 8.53
C PRO A 235 7.89 12.11 7.10
N GLY A 236 8.04 10.83 6.72
CA GLY A 236 8.36 10.43 5.34
C GLY A 236 7.21 10.68 4.35
N GLU A 237 7.52 10.48 3.09
CA GLU A 237 6.61 10.71 1.96
C GLU A 237 5.52 9.64 1.87
N PHE A 238 5.83 8.39 2.25
CA PHE A 238 4.84 7.32 2.33
C PHE A 238 4.80 6.71 3.73
N VAL A 239 3.65 6.84 4.38
CA VAL A 239 3.39 6.27 5.72
C VAL A 239 2.22 5.30 5.62
N PHE A 240 2.35 4.11 6.21
CA PHE A 240 1.25 3.16 6.28
C PHE A 240 0.89 2.86 7.74
N LEU A 241 -0.38 3.08 8.08
CA LEU A 241 -0.96 2.77 9.39
C LEU A 241 -1.90 1.57 9.27
N HIS A 242 -1.73 0.59 10.15
CA HIS A 242 -2.65 -0.53 10.29
C HIS A 242 -3.29 -0.54 11.68
N ILE A 243 -4.62 -0.40 11.75
CA ILE A 243 -5.45 -0.46 12.96
C ILE A 243 -6.14 -1.82 13.00
N SER A 244 -6.04 -2.55 14.12
CA SER A 244 -6.54 -3.94 14.22
C SER A 244 -7.83 -4.08 15.04
N LEU A 245 -8.28 -3.04 15.72
CA LEU A 245 -9.30 -3.10 16.76
C LEU A 245 -10.64 -3.72 16.31
N PRO A 246 -11.19 -3.39 15.11
CA PRO A 246 -12.45 -4.02 14.67
C PRO A 246 -12.30 -5.52 14.42
N ASP A 247 -11.20 -5.97 13.81
CA ASP A 247 -10.97 -7.38 13.53
C ASP A 247 -10.82 -8.22 14.81
N VAL A 248 -9.98 -7.76 15.73
CA VAL A 248 -9.77 -8.43 17.03
C VAL A 248 -11.09 -8.56 17.78
N THR A 249 -11.88 -7.49 17.84
CA THR A 249 -13.19 -7.50 18.51
C THR A 249 -14.20 -8.37 17.74
N GLY A 250 -14.15 -8.34 16.42
CA GLY A 250 -14.99 -9.16 15.56
C GLY A 250 -14.76 -10.66 15.76
N HIS A 251 -13.50 -11.08 15.91
CA HIS A 251 -13.15 -12.47 16.20
C HIS A 251 -13.57 -12.90 17.60
N GLU A 252 -13.44 -12.04 18.58
CA GLU A 252 -13.77 -12.37 19.97
C GLU A 252 -15.29 -12.38 20.25
N TYR A 253 -16.03 -11.43 19.67
CA TYR A 253 -17.43 -11.19 20.02
C TYR A 253 -18.42 -11.25 18.85
N GLY A 254 -17.94 -11.53 17.65
CA GLY A 254 -18.72 -11.53 16.41
C GLY A 254 -18.76 -10.18 15.71
N PHE A 255 -18.48 -10.21 14.41
CA PHE A 255 -18.57 -9.04 13.52
C PHE A 255 -20.02 -8.55 13.43
N MET A 256 -20.20 -7.25 13.35
CA MET A 256 -21.48 -6.53 13.32
C MET A 256 -22.30 -6.61 14.63
N GLY A 257 -21.77 -7.22 15.69
CA GLY A 257 -22.37 -7.19 17.02
C GLY A 257 -22.12 -5.87 17.75
N LYS A 258 -22.80 -5.66 18.88
CA LYS A 258 -22.69 -4.40 19.67
C LYS A 258 -21.26 -4.05 20.08
N ARG A 259 -20.42 -5.04 20.43
CA ARG A 259 -19.03 -4.81 20.82
C ARG A 259 -18.18 -4.42 19.62
N TYR A 260 -18.38 -5.07 18.49
CA TYR A 260 -17.73 -4.72 17.23
C TYR A 260 -18.10 -3.29 16.80
N LEU A 261 -19.37 -2.89 16.86
CA LEU A 261 -19.77 -1.52 16.52
C LEU A 261 -19.09 -0.50 17.43
N ARG A 262 -18.92 -0.79 18.74
CA ARG A 262 -18.13 0.08 19.63
C ARG A 262 -16.66 0.14 19.26
N ALA A 263 -16.07 -0.99 18.82
CA ALA A 263 -14.70 -1.00 18.31
C ALA A 263 -14.55 -0.14 17.05
N VAL A 264 -15.55 -0.14 16.16
CA VAL A 264 -15.57 0.74 14.98
C VAL A 264 -15.73 2.22 15.40
N GLN A 265 -16.54 2.54 16.42
CA GLN A 265 -16.64 3.90 16.97
C GLN A 265 -15.31 4.38 17.57
N GLU A 266 -14.62 3.53 18.31
CA GLU A 266 -13.28 3.87 18.85
C GLU A 266 -12.26 4.04 17.74
N THR A 267 -12.28 3.19 16.69
CA THR A 267 -11.44 3.33 15.51
C THR A 267 -11.73 4.65 14.77
N ASP A 268 -13.01 5.05 14.65
CA ASP A 268 -13.42 6.34 14.09
C ASP A 268 -12.81 7.52 14.88
N ARG A 269 -12.84 7.44 16.21
CA ARG A 269 -12.23 8.44 17.09
C ARG A 269 -10.71 8.51 16.90
N LEU A 270 -10.02 7.37 16.87
CA LEU A 270 -8.57 7.30 16.66
C LEU A 270 -8.18 7.88 15.28
N LEU A 271 -8.95 7.55 14.24
CA LEU A 271 -8.75 8.13 12.91
C LEU A 271 -8.99 9.65 12.94
N GLY A 272 -9.97 10.12 13.71
CA GLY A 272 -10.22 11.54 13.94
C GLY A 272 -8.99 12.26 14.50
N THR A 273 -8.33 11.70 15.52
CA THR A 273 -7.07 12.23 16.06
C THR A 273 -6.01 12.40 14.97
N VAL A 274 -5.82 11.39 14.11
CA VAL A 274 -4.85 11.46 13.01
C VAL A 274 -5.19 12.57 12.01
N LEU A 275 -6.48 12.72 11.62
CA LEU A 275 -6.91 13.78 10.72
C LEU A 275 -6.74 15.17 11.35
N ASP A 276 -6.97 15.30 12.66
CA ASP A 276 -6.80 16.56 13.37
C ASP A 276 -5.32 16.94 13.46
N THR A 277 -4.41 16.00 13.77
CA THR A 277 -2.96 16.21 13.68
C THR A 277 -2.54 16.78 12.32
N ILE A 278 -3.10 16.22 11.22
CA ILE A 278 -2.81 16.70 9.87
C ILE A 278 -3.39 18.10 9.64
N THR A 279 -4.62 18.37 10.05
CA THR A 279 -5.27 19.66 9.80
C THR A 279 -4.71 20.81 10.63
N GLU A 280 -4.25 20.53 11.84
CA GLU A 280 -3.67 21.52 12.74
C GLU A 280 -2.26 21.96 12.34
N SER A 281 -1.51 21.09 11.65
CA SER A 281 -0.17 21.41 11.13
C SER A 281 -0.24 21.99 9.71
N PRO A 282 0.18 23.27 9.46
CA PRO A 282 0.20 23.84 8.13
C PRO A 282 1.07 23.06 7.13
N SER A 283 2.18 22.47 7.59
CA SER A 283 3.08 21.69 6.73
C SER A 283 2.48 20.35 6.31
N LEU A 284 1.63 19.77 7.13
CA LEU A 284 0.93 18.53 6.80
C LEU A 284 -0.32 18.81 5.96
N ARG A 285 -1.14 19.75 6.40
CA ARG A 285 -2.44 20.06 5.77
C ARG A 285 -2.34 20.39 4.28
N ASN A 286 -1.30 21.12 3.87
CA ASN A 286 -1.17 21.61 2.50
C ASN A 286 -0.54 20.61 1.53
N GLY A 287 -0.08 19.45 1.98
CA GLY A 287 0.60 18.49 1.11
C GLY A 287 0.38 17.02 1.49
N THR A 288 -0.55 16.72 2.40
CA THR A 288 -0.83 15.33 2.81
C THR A 288 -2.17 14.86 2.25
N VAL A 289 -2.15 13.67 1.65
CA VAL A 289 -3.34 12.91 1.30
C VAL A 289 -3.44 11.68 2.18
N VAL A 290 -4.63 11.38 2.67
CA VAL A 290 -4.95 10.19 3.46
C VAL A 290 -5.82 9.26 2.63
N LEU A 291 -5.36 8.02 2.43
CA LEU A 291 -6.09 6.94 1.77
C LEU A 291 -6.52 5.94 2.85
N VAL A 292 -7.82 5.74 3.02
CA VAL A 292 -8.34 4.81 4.06
C VAL A 292 -9.09 3.68 3.39
N THR A 293 -8.76 2.44 3.75
CA THR A 293 -9.51 1.27 3.29
C THR A 293 -9.50 0.15 4.36
N ALA A 294 -9.96 -1.02 4.00
CA ALA A 294 -9.91 -2.22 4.84
C ALA A 294 -9.40 -3.43 4.04
N ASP A 295 -8.82 -4.37 4.73
CA ASP A 295 -8.33 -5.62 4.14
C ASP A 295 -9.45 -6.64 3.89
N HIS A 296 -10.49 -6.62 4.71
CA HIS A 296 -11.73 -7.35 4.56
C HIS A 296 -12.82 -6.73 5.45
N GLY A 297 -14.05 -7.13 5.24
CA GLY A 297 -15.14 -6.90 6.17
C GLY A 297 -15.29 -8.06 7.15
N GLY A 298 -16.54 -8.38 7.50
CA GLY A 298 -16.87 -9.51 8.37
C GLY A 298 -18.34 -9.51 8.76
N LYS A 299 -18.87 -10.69 9.06
CA LYS A 299 -20.20 -10.87 9.62
C LYS A 299 -20.28 -12.16 10.43
N GLY A 300 -20.85 -12.10 11.65
CA GLY A 300 -20.90 -13.25 12.54
C GLY A 300 -19.50 -13.61 13.07
N PRO A 301 -19.13 -14.88 13.20
CA PRO A 301 -17.89 -15.29 13.88
C PRO A 301 -16.64 -15.20 13.01
N SER A 302 -16.76 -14.97 11.70
CA SER A 302 -15.61 -15.09 10.78
C SER A 302 -15.80 -14.27 9.52
N HIS A 303 -14.67 -13.92 8.92
CA HIS A 303 -14.54 -13.28 7.62
C HIS A 303 -13.89 -14.17 6.55
N SER A 304 -13.59 -15.46 6.86
CA SER A 304 -12.75 -16.32 6.00
C SER A 304 -13.42 -16.81 4.72
N GLU A 305 -14.75 -16.71 4.61
CA GLU A 305 -15.49 -17.11 3.42
C GLU A 305 -15.47 -16.01 2.37
N ALA A 306 -14.47 -16.04 1.47
CA ALA A 306 -14.27 -15.03 0.43
C ALA A 306 -15.43 -14.89 -0.57
N GLN A 307 -16.46 -15.74 -0.51
CA GLN A 307 -17.67 -15.66 -1.33
C GLN A 307 -18.77 -14.79 -0.72
N LYS A 308 -18.68 -14.49 0.58
CA LYS A 308 -19.70 -13.69 1.28
C LYS A 308 -19.43 -12.21 1.04
N LEU A 309 -20.44 -11.48 0.57
CA LEU A 309 -20.38 -10.04 0.29
C LEU A 309 -19.81 -9.25 1.49
N GLN A 310 -20.28 -9.57 2.69
CA GLN A 310 -19.88 -8.89 3.92
C GLN A 310 -18.40 -9.06 4.26
N ASN A 311 -17.71 -10.03 3.65
CA ASN A 311 -16.29 -10.29 3.87
C ASN A 311 -15.42 -9.60 2.80
N TYR A 312 -15.89 -9.56 1.52
CA TYR A 312 -15.10 -9.00 0.42
C TYR A 312 -15.46 -7.56 0.04
N ARG A 313 -16.54 -6.98 0.57
CA ARG A 313 -16.89 -5.58 0.41
C ARG A 313 -16.21 -4.75 1.49
N VAL A 314 -15.49 -3.73 1.08
CA VAL A 314 -14.74 -2.81 1.94
C VAL A 314 -14.98 -1.37 1.53
N PRO A 315 -14.78 -0.39 2.42
CA PRO A 315 -14.80 1.02 2.04
C PRO A 315 -13.48 1.43 1.40
N PHE A 316 -13.51 2.53 0.65
CA PHE A 316 -12.31 3.23 0.20
C PHE A 316 -12.56 4.74 0.28
N PHE A 317 -11.64 5.47 0.90
CA PHE A 317 -11.70 6.93 1.04
C PHE A 317 -10.37 7.53 0.61
N ALA A 318 -10.42 8.68 -0.04
CA ALA A 318 -9.30 9.58 -0.24
C ALA A 318 -9.68 10.93 0.35
N TRP A 319 -8.78 11.54 1.14
CA TRP A 319 -9.04 12.81 1.82
C TRP A 319 -7.76 13.62 1.91
N GLY A 320 -7.85 14.95 1.88
CA GLY A 320 -6.73 15.85 2.10
C GLY A 320 -6.48 16.79 0.93
N SER A 321 -5.22 17.20 0.79
CA SER A 321 -4.84 18.23 -0.19
C SER A 321 -5.15 17.80 -1.63
N GLY A 322 -5.92 18.64 -2.36
CA GLY A 322 -6.25 18.40 -3.77
C GLY A 322 -7.29 17.30 -4.05
N ILE A 323 -7.84 16.66 -3.02
CA ILE A 323 -8.85 15.60 -3.19
C ILE A 323 -10.22 16.20 -3.51
N ALA A 324 -10.96 15.54 -4.40
CA ALA A 324 -12.32 15.92 -4.80
C ALA A 324 -13.30 15.73 -3.63
N ALA A 325 -13.75 16.83 -3.03
CA ALA A 325 -14.60 16.80 -1.85
C ALA A 325 -16.05 16.40 -2.17
N GLY A 326 -16.61 15.45 -1.41
CA GLY A 326 -18.01 15.05 -1.49
C GLY A 326 -18.38 14.18 -2.70
N HIS A 327 -17.40 13.62 -3.40
CA HIS A 327 -17.63 12.79 -4.58
C HIS A 327 -17.64 11.28 -4.26
N ASP A 328 -18.50 10.55 -4.97
CA ASP A 328 -18.37 9.10 -5.07
C ASP A 328 -17.21 8.75 -6.01
N LEU A 329 -16.37 7.78 -5.61
CA LEU A 329 -15.22 7.37 -6.43
C LEU A 329 -15.64 6.72 -7.75
N TYR A 330 -16.81 6.08 -7.85
CA TYR A 330 -17.30 5.55 -9.12
C TYR A 330 -17.79 6.67 -10.06
N ASP A 331 -18.33 7.77 -9.52
CA ASP A 331 -18.70 8.95 -10.32
C ASP A 331 -17.47 9.65 -10.91
N LEU A 332 -16.37 9.74 -10.14
CA LEU A 332 -15.09 10.26 -10.62
C LEU A 332 -14.42 9.34 -11.64
N ASN A 333 -14.74 8.05 -11.61
CA ASN A 333 -14.06 7.03 -12.39
C ASN A 333 -15.03 6.22 -13.26
N PRO A 334 -15.59 6.77 -14.34
CA PRO A 334 -16.58 6.09 -15.19
C PRO A 334 -16.03 4.86 -15.93
N SER A 335 -14.69 4.70 -15.97
CA SER A 335 -14.03 3.48 -16.46
C SER A 335 -14.08 2.32 -15.45
N ARG A 336 -14.40 2.59 -14.19
CA ARG A 336 -14.64 1.62 -13.14
C ARG A 336 -16.13 1.29 -13.07
N GLN A 337 -16.44 0.05 -12.74
CA GLN A 337 -17.82 -0.39 -12.61
C GLN A 337 -18.17 -0.62 -11.14
N ASP A 338 -19.17 0.11 -10.64
CA ASP A 338 -19.76 -0.25 -9.34
C ASP A 338 -20.32 -1.68 -9.44
N PRO A 339 -19.79 -2.60 -8.63
CA PRO A 339 -20.15 -4.01 -8.73
C PRO A 339 -21.49 -4.34 -8.05
N GLY A 340 -22.19 -3.38 -7.46
CA GLY A 340 -23.38 -3.66 -6.65
C GLY A 340 -23.06 -4.68 -5.56
N ASP A 341 -23.76 -5.81 -5.51
CA ASP A 341 -23.49 -6.92 -4.59
C ASP A 341 -22.64 -8.04 -5.24
N SER A 342 -22.16 -7.84 -6.46
CA SER A 342 -21.43 -8.87 -7.20
C SER A 342 -20.02 -9.07 -6.68
N ARG A 343 -19.58 -10.35 -6.65
CA ARG A 343 -18.18 -10.73 -6.49
C ARG A 343 -17.50 -10.78 -7.84
N THR A 344 -16.89 -9.67 -8.23
CA THR A 344 -16.26 -9.53 -9.53
C THR A 344 -15.04 -10.43 -9.72
N THR A 345 -14.77 -10.80 -10.98
CA THR A 345 -13.53 -11.46 -11.39
C THR A 345 -12.45 -10.42 -11.69
N TYR A 346 -11.25 -10.85 -12.11
CA TYR A 346 -10.20 -9.95 -12.61
C TYR A 346 -10.28 -9.72 -14.12
N GLY A 347 -11.30 -10.25 -14.81
CA GLY A 347 -11.57 -9.99 -16.21
C GLY A 347 -12.73 -9.01 -16.39
N GLY A 348 -12.72 -8.25 -17.51
CA GLY A 348 -13.73 -7.23 -17.80
C GLY A 348 -13.59 -5.95 -16.98
N PRO A 349 -14.64 -5.10 -16.97
CA PRO A 349 -14.61 -3.87 -16.17
C PRO A 349 -14.35 -4.15 -14.70
N GLN A 350 -13.40 -3.44 -14.11
CA GLN A 350 -12.99 -3.67 -12.74
C GLN A 350 -13.70 -2.73 -11.77
N PRO A 351 -14.05 -3.21 -10.56
CA PRO A 351 -14.42 -2.34 -9.47
C PRO A 351 -13.18 -1.64 -8.89
N ILE A 352 -13.39 -0.66 -8.04
CA ILE A 352 -12.35 -0.14 -7.17
C ILE A 352 -11.98 -1.23 -6.15
N ARG A 353 -10.67 -1.44 -5.93
CA ARG A 353 -10.14 -2.45 -5.00
C ARG A 353 -9.21 -1.83 -3.95
N ASN A 354 -9.16 -2.45 -2.78
CA ASN A 354 -8.22 -2.04 -1.73
C ASN A 354 -6.75 -2.13 -2.18
N GLY A 355 -6.42 -3.05 -3.07
CA GLY A 355 -5.07 -3.21 -3.64
C GLY A 355 -4.63 -2.07 -4.56
N GLU A 356 -5.52 -1.16 -4.96
CA GLU A 356 -5.16 0.03 -5.75
C GLU A 356 -4.42 1.07 -4.92
N LEU A 357 -4.46 0.97 -3.57
CA LEU A 357 -3.82 1.90 -2.65
C LEU A 357 -2.35 2.16 -3.01
N ALA A 358 -1.57 1.12 -3.35
CA ALA A 358 -0.16 1.26 -3.71
C ALA A 358 0.06 2.23 -4.88
N ASN A 359 -0.65 2.03 -5.99
CA ASN A 359 -0.48 2.82 -7.20
C ASN A 359 -1.15 4.20 -7.12
N ILE A 360 -2.24 4.33 -6.36
CA ILE A 360 -2.79 5.66 -6.03
C ILE A 360 -1.76 6.45 -5.22
N ALA A 361 -1.13 5.83 -4.21
CA ALA A 361 -0.15 6.50 -3.37
C ALA A 361 1.07 6.97 -4.18
N THR A 362 1.68 6.08 -4.97
CA THR A 362 2.83 6.45 -5.80
C THR A 362 2.46 7.47 -6.87
N GLY A 363 1.28 7.36 -7.50
CA GLY A 363 0.80 8.33 -8.48
C GLY A 363 0.57 9.73 -7.89
N LEU A 364 -0.02 9.83 -6.69
CA LEU A 364 -0.19 11.09 -5.97
C LEU A 364 1.15 11.76 -5.62
N LEU A 365 2.19 10.97 -5.36
CA LEU A 365 3.55 11.45 -5.12
C LEU A 365 4.31 11.79 -6.43
N GLY A 366 3.68 11.62 -7.59
CA GLY A 366 4.33 11.84 -8.90
C GLY A 366 5.36 10.77 -9.23
N LEU A 367 5.31 9.62 -8.59
CA LEU A 367 6.24 8.51 -8.75
C LEU A 367 5.69 7.44 -9.70
N PRO A 368 6.56 6.58 -10.28
CA PRO A 368 6.14 5.47 -11.10
C PRO A 368 5.21 4.50 -10.35
N ARG A 369 4.45 3.72 -11.11
CA ARG A 369 3.70 2.59 -10.56
C ARG A 369 4.63 1.58 -9.89
N VAL A 370 4.11 0.83 -8.93
CA VAL A 370 4.83 -0.29 -8.32
C VAL A 370 5.15 -1.35 -9.40
N PRO A 371 6.41 -1.73 -9.59
CA PRO A 371 6.80 -2.71 -10.60
C PRO A 371 6.06 -4.04 -10.45
N GLY A 372 5.43 -4.50 -11.55
CA GLY A 372 4.66 -5.73 -11.60
C GLY A 372 3.28 -5.66 -10.93
N SER A 373 2.82 -4.50 -10.50
CA SER A 373 1.45 -4.29 -10.03
C SER A 373 0.45 -4.49 -11.17
N GLU A 374 -0.79 -4.86 -10.81
CA GLU A 374 -1.93 -4.98 -11.75
C GLU A 374 -3.11 -4.07 -11.36
N PHE A 375 -3.27 -3.78 -10.05
CA PHE A 375 -4.35 -2.93 -9.59
C PHE A 375 -3.97 -1.46 -9.79
N ASP A 376 -4.76 -0.76 -10.61
CA ASP A 376 -4.50 0.60 -11.07
C ASP A 376 -3.07 0.80 -11.62
N ALA A 377 -2.57 -0.19 -12.38
CA ALA A 377 -1.21 -0.16 -12.93
C ALA A 377 -0.95 1.02 -13.87
N ASP A 378 -2.00 1.62 -14.43
CA ASP A 378 -1.90 2.83 -15.26
C ASP A 378 -1.97 4.12 -14.44
N GLN A 379 -2.14 4.04 -13.11
CA GLN A 379 -2.31 5.18 -12.19
C GLN A 379 -3.40 6.15 -12.65
N ARG A 380 -4.56 5.60 -13.06
CA ARG A 380 -5.66 6.39 -13.64
C ARG A 380 -6.86 6.54 -12.71
N LEU A 381 -6.84 5.90 -11.53
CA LEU A 381 -7.92 6.09 -10.58
C LEU A 381 -7.89 7.54 -10.08
N ALA A 382 -8.84 8.34 -10.55
CA ALA A 382 -8.97 9.72 -10.15
C ALA A 382 -9.50 9.80 -8.70
N VAL A 383 -8.81 10.56 -7.87
CA VAL A 383 -9.23 10.92 -6.52
C VAL A 383 -9.22 12.44 -6.34
N THR A 384 -8.59 13.17 -7.27
CA THR A 384 -8.53 14.64 -7.34
C THR A 384 -9.65 15.18 -8.22
N GLY A 385 -10.08 16.43 -8.00
CA GLY A 385 -11.09 17.14 -8.79
C GLY A 385 -10.52 17.84 -9.99
#